data_02039e403429726f96a5a95f09fd6536
#
_entry.id   02039e403429726f96a5a95f09fd6536
#
_cell.length_a   1.000
_cell.length_b   1.000
_cell.length_c   1.000
_cell.angle_alpha   90.00
_cell.angle_beta   90.00
_cell.angle_gamma   90.00
#
_symmetry.space_group_name_H-M   'P 1'
#
loop_
_entity.id
_entity.type
_entity.pdbx_description
1 polymer ?
#
loop_
_entity_poly.entity_id
_entity_poly.type
_entity_poly.pdbx_seq_one_letter_code
_entity_poly.pdbx_strand_id
1 'polypeptide(L)'
;MEQIKRYKAVITGNVQGVGLRFFVVDNASKLGITGWGKNMADGNVEMEAQGNLDKLDQLFATIKKGNFIIKVDSIDCTEIDCVEEASFIIKY
;
A
#
# COMPACT_ATOMS: atom_id res chain seq x y z
N MET A 1 15.75 -2.29 -17.78
CA MET A 1 14.40 -1.91 -18.22
C MET A 1 13.46 -1.93 -17.03
N GLU A 2 12.70 -0.87 -16.82
CA GLU A 2 11.76 -0.82 -15.71
C GLU A 2 10.56 -1.73 -15.97
N GLN A 3 10.17 -2.48 -14.94
CA GLN A 3 8.91 -3.23 -14.94
C GLN A 3 7.89 -2.48 -14.10
N ILE A 4 6.81 -2.05 -14.73
CA ILE A 4 5.68 -1.46 -14.03
C ILE A 4 4.66 -2.55 -13.74
N LYS A 5 4.31 -2.69 -12.47
CA LYS A 5 3.37 -3.70 -11.99
C LYS A 5 2.32 -3.03 -11.13
N ARG A 6 1.19 -3.71 -10.98
CA ARG A 6 0.14 -3.30 -10.03
C ARG A 6 -0.21 -4.49 -9.15
N TYR A 7 -0.28 -4.25 -7.85
CA TYR A 7 -0.67 -5.27 -6.87
C TYR A 7 -1.85 -4.78 -6.06
N LYS A 8 -2.79 -5.70 -5.83
CA LYS A 8 -3.79 -5.55 -4.79
C LYS A 8 -3.23 -6.19 -3.53
N ALA A 9 -3.32 -5.49 -2.40
CA ALA A 9 -2.80 -5.98 -1.13
C ALA A 9 -3.86 -5.84 -0.04
N VAL A 10 -3.95 -6.86 0.81
CA VAL A 10 -4.77 -6.83 2.03
C VAL A 10 -3.81 -6.85 3.21
N ILE A 11 -3.89 -5.83 4.06
CA ILE A 11 -3.00 -5.64 5.19
C ILE A 11 -3.79 -5.94 6.47
N THR A 12 -3.29 -6.89 7.27
CA THR A 12 -3.91 -7.29 8.53
C THR A 12 -3.04 -6.89 9.72
N GLY A 13 -3.65 -6.73 10.88
CA GLY A 13 -2.97 -6.36 12.10
C GLY A 13 -3.63 -5.17 12.79
N ASN A 14 -2.86 -4.42 13.60
CA ASN A 14 -3.31 -3.16 14.19
C ASN A 14 -3.06 -2.04 13.19
N VAL A 15 -3.98 -1.92 12.22
CA VAL A 15 -3.77 -1.12 11.00
C VAL A 15 -4.81 -0.03 10.77
N GLN A 16 -5.94 -0.07 11.47
CA GLN A 16 -6.96 1.00 11.41
C GLN A 16 -6.87 1.89 12.66
N GLY A 17 -7.15 3.18 12.47
CA GLY A 17 -7.12 4.15 13.57
C GLY A 17 -5.71 4.51 14.04
N VAL A 18 -4.67 4.08 13.30
CA VAL A 18 -3.26 4.27 13.67
C VAL A 18 -2.49 5.04 12.59
N GLY A 19 -3.19 5.61 11.60
CA GLY A 19 -2.57 6.42 10.54
C GLY A 19 -1.91 5.62 9.43
N LEU A 20 -2.23 4.34 9.28
CA LEU A 20 -1.60 3.51 8.25
C LEU A 20 -1.82 4.07 6.84
N ARG A 21 -3.05 4.49 6.50
CA ARG A 21 -3.32 5.01 5.15
C ARG A 21 -2.48 6.24 4.83
N PHE A 22 -2.31 7.16 5.78
CA PHE A 22 -1.44 8.33 5.62
C PHE A 22 0.02 7.92 5.49
N PHE A 23 0.46 6.95 6.28
CA PHE A 23 1.80 6.39 6.21
C PHE A 23 2.09 5.81 4.81
N VAL A 24 1.13 5.07 4.26
CA VAL A 24 1.25 4.49 2.91
C VAL A 24 1.30 5.59 1.85
N VAL A 25 0.42 6.58 1.91
CA VAL A 25 0.39 7.70 0.96
C VAL A 25 1.73 8.44 0.97
N ASP A 26 2.25 8.75 2.14
CA ASP A 26 3.52 9.47 2.27
C ASP A 26 4.67 8.69 1.63
N ASN A 27 4.79 7.41 1.95
CA ASN A 27 5.86 6.56 1.42
C ASN A 27 5.69 6.28 -0.07
N ALA A 28 4.46 6.00 -0.53
CA ALA A 28 4.17 5.76 -1.94
C ALA A 28 4.48 6.98 -2.79
N SER A 29 4.11 8.16 -2.32
CA SER A 29 4.37 9.42 -3.04
C SER A 29 5.85 9.68 -3.20
N LYS A 30 6.66 9.41 -2.17
CA LYS A 30 8.13 9.54 -2.24
C LYS A 30 8.74 8.58 -3.25
N LEU A 31 8.13 7.42 -3.45
CA LEU A 31 8.62 6.39 -4.35
C LEU A 31 8.04 6.49 -5.77
N GLY A 32 7.16 7.46 -6.00
CA GLY A 32 6.51 7.61 -7.31
C GLY A 32 5.48 6.52 -7.60
N ILE A 33 4.91 5.90 -6.57
CA ILE A 33 3.91 4.84 -6.68
C ILE A 33 2.53 5.48 -6.66
N THR A 34 1.65 5.00 -7.55
CA THR A 34 0.25 5.41 -7.60
C THR A 34 -0.65 4.31 -7.05
N GLY A 35 -1.89 4.63 -6.70
CA GLY A 35 -2.83 3.67 -6.18
C GLY A 35 -3.81 4.27 -5.17
N TRP A 36 -4.27 3.43 -4.26
CA TRP A 36 -5.20 3.86 -3.20
C TRP A 36 -5.12 2.91 -2.00
N GLY A 37 -5.56 3.42 -0.86
CA GLY A 37 -5.73 2.63 0.37
C GLY A 37 -7.08 2.92 1.00
N LYS A 38 -7.73 1.90 1.55
CA LYS A 38 -9.07 1.97 2.13
C LYS A 38 -9.18 1.08 3.36
N ASN A 39 -9.77 1.61 4.43
CA ASN A 39 -10.16 0.80 5.58
C ASN A 39 -11.35 -0.08 5.22
N MET A 40 -11.26 -1.37 5.55
CA MET A 40 -12.33 -2.33 5.32
C MET A 40 -13.14 -2.54 6.60
N ALA A 41 -14.38 -3.03 6.44
CA ALA A 41 -15.28 -3.24 7.57
C ALA A 41 -14.78 -4.30 8.57
N ASP A 42 -13.92 -5.22 8.12
CA ASP A 42 -13.37 -6.30 8.94
C ASP A 42 -12.13 -5.90 9.77
N GLY A 43 -11.75 -4.63 9.72
CA GLY A 43 -10.57 -4.14 10.45
C GLY A 43 -9.29 -4.12 9.63
N ASN A 44 -9.29 -4.71 8.44
CA ASN A 44 -8.13 -4.73 7.56
C ASN A 44 -8.04 -3.45 6.73
N VAL A 45 -6.90 -3.23 6.09
CA VAL A 45 -6.72 -2.18 5.08
C VAL A 45 -6.47 -2.87 3.74
N GLU A 46 -7.24 -2.46 2.73
CA GLU A 46 -7.04 -2.90 1.36
C GLU A 46 -6.37 -1.78 0.58
N MET A 47 -5.41 -2.14 -0.28
CA MET A 47 -4.77 -1.16 -1.14
C MET A 47 -4.51 -1.74 -2.52
N GLU A 48 -4.37 -0.85 -3.50
CA GLU A 48 -3.76 -1.18 -4.79
C GLU A 48 -2.59 -0.23 -4.97
N ALA A 49 -1.48 -0.76 -5.48
CA ALA A 49 -0.26 0.01 -5.66
C ALA A 49 0.38 -0.33 -7.00
N GLN A 50 0.75 0.70 -7.74
CA GLN A 50 1.32 0.56 -9.07
C GLN A 50 2.58 1.40 -9.21
N GLY A 51 3.59 0.80 -9.79
CA GLY A 51 4.85 1.49 -10.03
C GLY A 51 5.95 0.53 -10.45
N ASN A 52 7.17 1.03 -10.44
CA ASN A 52 8.36 0.22 -10.67
C ASN A 52 8.45 -0.88 -9.62
N LEU A 53 8.75 -2.11 -10.05
CA LEU A 53 8.78 -3.26 -9.15
C LEU A 53 9.73 -3.06 -7.96
N ASP A 54 10.92 -2.50 -8.18
CA ASP A 54 11.86 -2.24 -7.08
C ASP A 54 11.29 -1.27 -6.05
N LYS A 55 10.55 -0.27 -6.51
CA LYS A 55 9.89 0.71 -5.63
C LYS A 55 8.72 0.10 -4.89
N LEU A 56 7.97 -0.79 -5.54
CA LEU A 56 6.90 -1.55 -4.88
C LEU A 56 7.45 -2.43 -3.77
N ASP A 57 8.57 -3.12 -4.01
CA ASP A 57 9.23 -3.94 -2.99
C ASP A 57 9.64 -3.09 -1.79
N GLN A 58 10.18 -1.90 -2.03
CA GLN A 58 10.53 -0.96 -0.96
C GLN A 58 9.30 -0.52 -0.16
N LEU A 59 8.21 -0.20 -0.86
CA LEU A 59 6.96 0.21 -0.20
C LEU A 59 6.42 -0.91 0.70
N PHE A 60 6.31 -2.12 0.17
CA PHE A 60 5.77 -3.25 0.95
C PHE A 60 6.67 -3.60 2.14
N ALA A 61 7.99 -3.53 1.98
CA ALA A 61 8.92 -3.75 3.08
C ALA A 61 8.74 -2.70 4.18
N THR A 62 8.56 -1.44 3.81
CA THR A 62 8.33 -0.34 4.73
C THR A 62 7.01 -0.52 5.49
N ILE A 63 5.93 -0.89 4.79
CA ILE A 63 4.63 -1.15 5.40
C ILE A 63 4.73 -2.33 6.37
N LYS A 64 5.36 -3.42 5.95
CA LYS A 64 5.50 -4.62 6.79
C LYS A 64 6.25 -4.32 8.08
N LYS A 65 7.26 -3.48 8.01
CA LYS A 65 8.01 -3.03 9.20
C LYS A 65 7.14 -2.21 10.15
N GLY A 66 6.23 -1.40 9.60
CA GLY A 66 5.36 -0.53 10.38
C GLY A 66 6.12 0.52 11.18
N ASN A 67 5.56 0.90 12.33
CA ASN A 67 6.20 1.81 13.27
C ASN A 67 5.73 1.47 14.70
N PHE A 68 5.92 2.37 15.68
CA PHE A 68 5.51 2.12 17.07
C PHE A 68 4.02 1.85 17.24
N ILE A 69 3.19 2.44 16.38
CA ILE A 69 1.73 2.36 16.48
C ILE A 69 1.18 1.36 15.47
N ILE A 70 1.69 1.39 14.25
CA ILE A 70 1.24 0.53 13.15
C ILE A 70 1.90 -0.83 13.30
N LYS A 71 1.09 -1.86 13.54
CA LYS A 71 1.56 -3.24 13.67
C LYS A 71 0.93 -4.08 12.58
N VAL A 72 1.74 -4.54 11.64
CA VAL A 72 1.29 -5.34 10.49
C VAL A 72 1.56 -6.81 10.76
N ASP A 73 0.50 -7.61 10.75
CA ASP A 73 0.61 -9.07 10.90
C ASP A 73 0.93 -9.73 9.57
N SER A 74 0.22 -9.34 8.52
CA SER A 74 0.43 -9.90 7.19
C SER A 74 0.08 -8.90 6.09
N ILE A 75 0.68 -9.11 4.92
CA ILE A 75 0.33 -8.42 3.68
C ILE A 75 0.15 -9.49 2.62
N ASP A 76 -1.08 -9.65 2.13
CA ASP A 76 -1.38 -10.59 1.05
C ASP A 76 -1.49 -9.83 -0.26
N CYS A 77 -0.57 -10.09 -1.18
CA CYS A 77 -0.47 -9.40 -2.46
C CYS A 77 -0.90 -10.29 -3.61
N THR A 78 -1.65 -9.72 -4.55
CA THR A 78 -2.03 -10.36 -5.81
C THR A 78 -1.73 -9.39 -6.94
N GLU A 79 -1.02 -9.86 -7.96
CA GLU A 79 -0.77 -9.04 -9.14
C GLU A 79 -2.06 -8.86 -9.94
N ILE A 80 -2.32 -7.62 -10.36
CA ILE A 80 -3.49 -7.25 -11.16
C ILE A 80 -3.04 -6.37 -12.33
N ASP A 81 -3.97 -6.07 -13.24
CA ASP A 81 -3.67 -5.24 -14.40
C ASP A 81 -3.39 -3.79 -13.99
N CYS A 82 -2.45 -3.18 -14.69
CA CYS A 82 -2.16 -1.75 -14.53
C CYS A 82 -3.30 -0.90 -15.09
N VAL A 83 -3.47 0.28 -14.48
CA VAL A 83 -4.46 1.28 -14.92
C VAL A 83 -3.79 2.63 -15.06
N GLU A 84 -4.45 3.57 -15.73
CA GLU A 84 -4.01 4.96 -15.77
C GLU A 84 -4.38 5.63 -14.44
N GLU A 85 -3.38 6.25 -13.82
CA GLU A 85 -3.56 6.79 -12.48
C GLU A 85 -2.51 7.87 -12.23
N ALA A 86 -2.88 8.96 -11.55
CA ALA A 86 -1.99 10.12 -11.39
C ALA A 86 -1.25 10.14 -10.06
N SER A 87 -1.82 9.55 -9.00
CA SER A 87 -1.27 9.69 -7.65
C SER A 87 -1.75 8.57 -6.74
N PHE A 88 -1.24 8.55 -5.50
CA PHE A 88 -1.74 7.66 -4.46
C PHE A 88 -2.72 8.43 -3.59
N ILE A 89 -3.91 7.88 -3.40
CA ILE A 89 -4.99 8.53 -2.65
C ILE A 89 -5.54 7.64 -1.54
N ILE A 90 -6.24 8.26 -0.60
CA ILE A 90 -7.00 7.56 0.43
C ILE A 90 -8.45 7.47 -0.03
N LYS A 91 -9.00 6.25 -0.03
CA LYS A 91 -10.43 6.01 -0.26
C LYS A 91 -11.15 5.83 1.08
N TYR A 92 -12.39 6.25 1.10
CA TYR A 92 -13.25 6.17 2.29
C TYR A 92 -14.44 5.25 2.06
#